data_9a7c2806cf6e4cbfc229747742cd0485
#
_entry.id   9a7c2806cf6e4cbfc229747742cd0485
#
_cell.length_a   1.000
_cell.length_b   1.000
_cell.length_c   1.000
_cell.angle_alpha   90.00
_cell.angle_beta   90.00
_cell.angle_gamma   90.00
#
_symmetry.space_group_name_H-M   'P 1'
#
loop_
_entity.id
_entity.type
_entity.pdbx_description
1 polymer ?
#
loop_
_entity_poly.entity_id
_entity_poly.type
_entity_poly.pdbx_seq_one_letter_code
_entity_poly.pdbx_strand_id
1 'polypeptide(L)'
;MRVAYNNILPIGKNKVAMTLYPFIFVKRKHAALFTTKVLNHELIHEAQIKELGLIRFYIMYLWFFVKGGYKRDNPFELEAYANDDDLAYLVNRKRFSWKIYQY
;
A
#
# COMPACT_ATOMS: atom_id res chain seq x y z
N MET A 1 -1.16 12.18 3.26
CA MET A 1 -2.01 11.26 4.06
C MET A 1 -1.74 11.42 5.54
N ARG A 2 -2.69 11.06 6.35
CA ARG A 2 -2.55 11.12 7.80
C ARG A 2 -2.27 9.74 8.36
N VAL A 3 -1.31 9.67 9.28
CA VAL A 3 -1.01 8.45 10.02
C VAL A 3 -1.88 8.41 11.27
N ALA A 4 -2.62 7.33 11.44
CA ALA A 4 -3.50 7.15 12.59
C ALA A 4 -3.09 5.88 13.35
N TYR A 5 -2.69 6.06 14.60
CA TYR A 5 -2.33 4.95 15.48
C TYR A 5 -3.57 4.44 16.20
N ASN A 6 -3.73 3.12 16.22
CA ASN A 6 -4.90 2.49 16.83
C ASN A 6 -4.55 1.09 17.31
N ASN A 7 -5.51 0.44 18.00
CA ASN A 7 -5.27 -0.89 18.59
C ASN A 7 -5.84 -2.03 17.75
N ILE A 8 -6.58 -1.74 16.68
CA ILE A 8 -7.34 -2.73 15.94
C ILE A 8 -6.78 -2.93 14.53
N LEU A 9 -6.60 -1.86 13.78
CA LEU A 9 -6.19 -1.92 12.38
C LEU A 9 -4.69 -1.72 12.23
N PRO A 10 -4.03 -2.44 11.33
CA PRO A 10 -4.58 -3.50 10.48
C PRO A 10 -4.84 -4.79 11.27
N ILE A 11 -5.78 -5.58 10.77
CA ILE A 11 -6.12 -6.88 11.36
C ILE A 11 -5.07 -7.90 10.92
N GLY A 12 -4.57 -8.67 11.88
CA GLY A 12 -3.56 -9.71 11.64
C GLY A 12 -2.37 -9.55 12.54
N LYS A 13 -1.73 -10.70 12.90
CA LYS A 13 -0.66 -10.73 13.91
C LYS A 13 0.56 -9.92 13.52
N ASN A 14 0.96 -9.99 12.25
CA ASN A 14 2.21 -9.42 11.77
C ASN A 14 2.01 -8.16 10.94
N LYS A 15 0.81 -7.61 10.94
CA LYS A 15 0.53 -6.40 10.17
C LYS A 15 0.91 -5.16 10.97
N VAL A 16 1.74 -4.30 10.36
CA VAL A 16 2.21 -3.06 10.97
C VAL A 16 1.33 -1.89 10.57
N ALA A 17 1.02 -1.76 9.28
CA ALA A 17 0.28 -0.63 8.74
C ALA A 17 -0.56 -1.03 7.54
N MET A 18 -1.61 -0.26 7.29
CA MET A 18 -2.43 -0.40 6.08
C MET A 18 -2.94 0.96 5.65
N THR A 19 -3.17 1.11 4.34
CA THR A 19 -3.74 2.33 3.78
C THR A 19 -5.24 2.17 3.61
N LEU A 20 -5.99 3.05 4.26
CA LEU A 20 -7.40 3.30 3.96
C LEU A 20 -7.51 4.80 3.75
N TYR A 21 -7.37 5.23 2.51
CA TYR A 21 -7.30 6.64 2.16
C TYR A 21 -8.43 7.47 2.81
N PRO A 22 -8.16 8.62 3.44
CA PRO A 22 -6.89 9.36 3.44
C PRO A 22 -5.97 9.02 4.62
N PHE A 23 -6.13 7.85 5.23
CA PHE A 23 -5.39 7.48 6.43
C PHE A 23 -4.45 6.30 6.18
N ILE A 24 -3.31 6.31 6.88
CA ILE A 24 -2.49 5.13 7.09
C ILE A 24 -2.72 4.71 8.53
N PHE A 25 -3.31 3.54 8.73
CA PHE A 25 -3.54 3.02 10.07
C PHE A 25 -2.36 2.17 10.52
N VAL A 26 -1.82 2.49 11.70
CA VAL A 26 -0.69 1.79 12.29
C VAL A 26 -1.13 1.21 13.61
N LYS A 27 -0.87 -0.08 13.82
CA LYS A 27 -1.19 -0.74 15.07
C LYS A 27 -0.21 -0.28 16.15
N ARG A 28 -0.73 0.20 17.28
CA ARG A 28 0.11 0.79 18.34
C ARG A 28 1.18 -0.15 18.85
N LYS A 29 0.87 -1.44 19.03
CA LYS A 29 1.85 -2.40 19.51
C LYS A 29 2.99 -2.65 18.53
N HIS A 30 2.82 -2.27 17.28
CA HIS A 30 3.83 -2.42 16.23
C HIS A 30 4.38 -1.06 15.76
N ALA A 31 4.11 0.01 16.48
CA ALA A 31 4.52 1.37 16.08
C ALA A 31 6.03 1.47 15.86
N ALA A 32 6.83 0.75 16.64
CA ALA A 32 8.30 0.75 16.48
C ALA A 32 8.75 0.12 15.16
N LEU A 33 7.89 -0.69 14.53
CA LEU A 33 8.18 -1.32 13.24
C LEU A 33 7.70 -0.48 12.05
N PHE A 34 7.04 0.64 12.32
CA PHE A 34 6.59 1.56 11.27
C PHE A 34 7.75 2.45 10.86
N THR A 35 8.58 1.92 9.97
CA THR A 35 9.79 2.58 9.48
C THR A 35 9.49 3.44 8.26
N THR A 36 10.50 4.19 7.82
CA THR A 36 10.41 4.97 6.58
C THR A 36 10.07 4.09 5.38
N LYS A 37 10.61 2.87 5.36
CA LYS A 37 10.29 1.90 4.30
C LYS A 37 8.80 1.56 4.30
N VAL A 38 8.22 1.28 5.46
CA VAL A 38 6.79 0.96 5.56
C VAL A 38 5.95 2.16 5.16
N LEU A 39 6.32 3.36 5.61
CA LEU A 39 5.62 4.58 5.20
C LEU A 39 5.67 4.76 3.69
N ASN A 40 6.84 4.58 3.10
CA ASN A 40 7.01 4.72 1.65
C ASN A 40 6.14 3.71 0.89
N HIS A 41 6.06 2.47 1.38
CA HIS A 41 5.18 1.45 0.82
C HIS A 41 3.72 1.93 0.78
N GLU A 42 3.24 2.49 1.89
CA GLU A 42 1.86 2.97 1.98
C GLU A 42 1.64 4.22 1.12
N LEU A 43 2.64 5.08 0.99
CA LEU A 43 2.55 6.26 0.12
C LEU A 43 2.52 5.88 -1.36
N ILE A 44 3.13 4.76 -1.75
CA ILE A 44 2.99 4.22 -3.11
C ILE A 44 1.53 3.84 -3.37
N HIS A 45 0.86 3.21 -2.40
CA HIS A 45 -0.56 2.94 -2.51
C HIS A 45 -1.39 4.22 -2.64
N GLU A 46 -1.01 5.28 -1.92
CA GLU A 46 -1.68 6.58 -2.09
C GLU A 46 -1.57 7.08 -3.53
N ALA A 47 -0.40 6.96 -4.14
CA ALA A 47 -0.22 7.38 -5.53
C ALA A 47 -1.11 6.57 -6.48
N GLN A 48 -1.23 5.26 -6.24
CA GLN A 48 -2.11 4.39 -7.01
C GLN A 48 -3.58 4.81 -6.85
N ILE A 49 -3.99 5.12 -5.62
CA ILE A 49 -5.36 5.56 -5.33
C ILE A 49 -5.67 6.88 -6.05
N LYS A 50 -4.73 7.82 -6.04
CA LYS A 50 -4.91 9.10 -6.71
C LYS A 50 -5.05 8.97 -8.22
N GLU A 51 -4.39 7.97 -8.81
CA GLU A 51 -4.50 7.70 -10.24
C GLU A 51 -5.85 7.14 -10.63
N LEU A 52 -6.37 6.22 -9.84
CA LEU A 52 -7.56 5.44 -10.17
C LEU A 52 -8.83 5.98 -9.53
N GLY A 53 -8.69 6.75 -8.45
CA GLY A 53 -9.80 7.07 -7.57
C GLY A 53 -10.02 5.98 -6.53
N LEU A 54 -10.59 6.37 -5.41
CA LEU A 54 -10.72 5.52 -4.23
C LEU A 54 -11.51 4.24 -4.52
N ILE A 55 -12.69 4.38 -5.11
CA ILE A 55 -13.59 3.25 -5.34
C ILE A 55 -12.99 2.30 -6.35
N ARG A 56 -12.50 2.84 -7.48
CA ARG A 56 -11.89 2.01 -8.53
C ARG A 56 -10.67 1.26 -8.02
N PHE A 57 -9.82 1.93 -7.22
CA PHE A 57 -8.64 1.28 -6.66
C PHE A 57 -9.03 0.06 -5.83
N TYR A 58 -9.98 0.19 -4.91
CA TYR A 58 -10.35 -0.92 -4.04
C TYR A 58 -11.08 -2.03 -4.77
N ILE A 59 -11.90 -1.71 -5.77
CA ILE A 59 -12.52 -2.74 -6.60
C ILE A 59 -11.45 -3.53 -7.36
N MET A 60 -10.48 -2.84 -7.96
CA MET A 60 -9.39 -3.50 -8.69
C MET A 60 -8.46 -4.26 -7.76
N TYR A 61 -8.17 -3.69 -6.58
CA TYR A 61 -7.35 -4.36 -5.57
C TYR A 61 -7.97 -5.72 -5.19
N LEU A 62 -9.27 -5.71 -4.90
CA LEU A 62 -9.99 -6.92 -4.55
C LEU A 62 -10.00 -7.92 -5.71
N TRP A 63 -10.23 -7.44 -6.92
CA TRP A 63 -10.21 -8.27 -8.12
C TRP A 63 -8.87 -8.99 -8.29
N PHE A 64 -7.76 -8.23 -8.19
CA PHE A 64 -6.43 -8.82 -8.30
C PHE A 64 -6.14 -9.79 -7.17
N PHE A 65 -6.61 -9.47 -5.96
CA PHE A 65 -6.45 -10.35 -4.81
C PHE A 65 -7.13 -11.70 -5.05
N VAL A 66 -8.36 -11.68 -5.52
CA VAL A 66 -9.13 -12.90 -5.79
C VAL A 66 -8.50 -13.69 -6.94
N LYS A 67 -8.14 -12.99 -8.02
CA LYS A 67 -7.58 -13.63 -9.23
C LYS A 67 -6.20 -14.20 -8.99
N GLY A 68 -5.34 -13.43 -8.32
CA GLY A 68 -3.95 -13.82 -8.05
C GLY A 68 -3.79 -14.71 -6.83
N GLY A 69 -4.81 -14.82 -6.01
CA GLY A 69 -4.83 -15.68 -4.83
C GLY A 69 -4.12 -15.12 -3.62
N TYR A 70 -3.29 -14.10 -3.75
CA TYR A 70 -2.60 -13.52 -2.61
C TYR A 70 -1.95 -12.19 -2.94
N LYS A 71 -1.58 -11.44 -1.89
CA LYS A 71 -1.03 -10.08 -2.03
C LYS A 71 0.23 -9.99 -2.88
N ARG A 72 1.05 -11.04 -2.90
CA ARG A 72 2.31 -11.02 -3.67
C ARG A 72 2.08 -11.05 -5.18
N ASP A 73 0.89 -11.45 -5.62
CA ASP A 73 0.53 -11.47 -7.04
C ASP A 73 -0.33 -10.28 -7.44
N ASN A 74 -0.66 -9.41 -6.49
CA ASN A 74 -1.42 -8.20 -6.75
C ASN A 74 -0.48 -7.13 -7.30
N PRO A 75 -0.72 -6.58 -8.53
CA PRO A 75 0.18 -5.59 -9.11
C PRO A 75 0.40 -4.35 -8.25
N PHE A 76 -0.62 -3.91 -7.49
CA PHE A 76 -0.46 -2.78 -6.59
C PHE A 76 0.55 -3.08 -5.48
N GLU A 77 0.48 -4.29 -4.92
CA GLU A 77 1.43 -4.70 -3.90
C GLU A 77 2.80 -4.99 -4.48
N LEU A 78 2.87 -5.59 -5.67
CA LEU A 78 4.15 -5.84 -6.33
C LEU A 78 4.91 -4.55 -6.59
N GLU A 79 4.24 -3.52 -7.06
CA GLU A 79 4.88 -2.21 -7.24
C GLU A 79 5.39 -1.68 -5.91
N ALA A 80 4.56 -1.73 -4.88
CA ALA A 80 4.92 -1.19 -3.57
C ALA A 80 6.10 -1.94 -2.95
N TYR A 81 6.08 -3.27 -2.96
CA TYR A 81 7.17 -4.07 -2.40
C TYR A 81 8.47 -3.94 -3.20
N ALA A 82 8.40 -3.78 -4.51
CA ALA A 82 9.60 -3.63 -5.34
C ALA A 82 10.32 -2.30 -5.10
N ASN A 83 9.61 -1.27 -4.62
CA ASN A 83 10.12 0.10 -4.59
C ASN A 83 10.05 0.77 -3.21
N ASP A 84 9.62 0.07 -2.18
CA ASP A 84 9.39 0.68 -0.86
C ASP A 84 10.68 1.09 -0.15
N ASP A 85 11.82 0.55 -0.51
CA ASP A 85 13.12 0.95 0.04
C ASP A 85 13.81 2.05 -0.75
N ASP A 86 13.25 2.47 -1.88
CA ASP A 86 13.75 3.59 -2.66
C ASP A 86 12.98 4.85 -2.27
N LEU A 87 13.56 5.66 -1.40
CA LEU A 87 12.89 6.86 -0.88
C LEU A 87 12.66 7.94 -1.94
N ALA A 88 13.36 7.86 -3.08
CA ALA A 88 13.17 8.78 -4.21
C ALA A 88 12.16 8.27 -5.22
N TYR A 89 11.61 7.07 -5.03
CA TYR A 89 10.76 6.43 -6.03
C TYR A 89 9.55 7.29 -6.39
N LEU A 90 8.84 7.82 -5.39
CA LEU A 90 7.61 8.59 -5.63
C LEU A 90 7.87 9.89 -6.39
N VAL A 91 9.05 10.50 -6.22
CA VAL A 91 9.44 11.72 -6.95
C VAL A 91 9.60 11.40 -8.44
N ASN A 92 10.12 10.22 -8.75
CA ASN A 92 10.45 9.81 -10.11
C ASN A 92 9.39 8.89 -10.74
N ARG A 93 8.39 8.48 -9.95
CA ARG A 93 7.39 7.50 -10.38
C ARG A 93 6.56 8.02 -11.54
N LYS A 94 6.42 7.18 -12.57
CA LYS A 94 5.55 7.46 -13.70
C LYS A 94 4.12 7.04 -13.38
N ARG A 95 3.17 7.76 -13.95
CA ARG A 95 1.75 7.46 -13.78
C ARG A 95 1.44 6.04 -14.24
N PHE A 96 0.62 5.34 -13.47
CA PHE A 96 0.21 3.95 -13.75
C PHE A 96 1.38 2.96 -13.79
N SER A 97 2.43 3.22 -13.02
CA SER A 97 3.60 2.33 -12.95
C SER A 97 3.24 0.92 -12.46
N TRP A 98 2.14 0.75 -11.71
CA TRP A 98 1.69 -0.56 -11.26
C TRP A 98 1.39 -1.51 -12.43
N LYS A 99 1.08 -0.97 -13.62
CA LYS A 99 0.73 -1.79 -14.79
C LYS A 99 1.86 -2.70 -15.27
N ILE A 100 3.11 -2.32 -15.03
CA ILE A 100 4.24 -3.18 -15.45
C ILE A 100 4.33 -4.45 -14.62
N TYR A 101 3.66 -4.50 -13.47
CA TYR A 101 3.62 -5.67 -12.59
C TYR A 101 2.39 -6.54 -12.84
N GLN A 102 1.55 -6.14 -13.78
CA GLN A 102 0.33 -6.87 -14.10
C GLN A 102 0.66 -8.13 -14.90
N TYR A 103 0.08 -9.23 -14.50
CA TYR A 103 0.28 -10.55 -15.16
C TYR A 103 -0.84 -10.91 -16.11
#